data_b5a9a163f5ea375630c4c14cf23a2a1c
#
_entry.id   b5a9a163f5ea375630c4c14cf23a2a1c
#
_cell.length_a   1.000
_cell.length_b   1.000
_cell.length_c   1.000
_cell.angle_alpha   90.00
_cell.angle_beta   90.00
_cell.angle_gamma   90.00
#
_symmetry.space_group_name_H-M   'P 1'
#
loop_
_entity.id
_entity.type
_entity.pdbx_description
1 polymer ?
#
loop_
_entity_poly.entity_id
_entity_poly.type
_entity_poly.pdbx_seq_one_letter_code
_entity_poly.pdbx_strand_id
1 'polypeptide(L)'
;SHEEVVESRCYCPECRKSYWGWYSEKPKCRYVAALGLYLRDYLKSENFADATDMNGDTLLSIFQKGRARAIRAEQKERQEPYVELIPRLTKKNDKLSVSFKVGTGKLFVVKKLNEFCMQVKEGAVVQYGNSTQISHRMQDFTEKSKKWISYIDQIVREENRFVGKIMESGIYLPKKFDVGGSLDLFGWRLDRFYEALGEDRVEYEDKSTDAKGVKKCQLTCAMGNPRISMRIEDAQKDSREFHGIAVKGKLPELFHGMSSAYFIQGDKLYKTEPDFLEKVRPLEQLSRNGSFHFQMGRNTLSKFYYDVLPRLQEIADITEADPEKFRRYLTPEVHFVFYLDMEEDNVICSVRACYGKREFSVGLALAEEELPAEERFRDLTQEEMVFHQAMAAIL
;
A
#
# COMPACT_ATOMS: atom_id res chain seq x y z
N SER A 1 53.22 -29.78 -11.61
CA SER A 1 52.12 -28.88 -11.20
C SER A 1 50.91 -29.76 -10.89
N HIS A 2 50.48 -29.75 -9.61
CA HIS A 2 49.24 -30.43 -9.20
C HIS A 2 48.09 -29.57 -9.68
N GLU A 3 47.35 -30.08 -10.67
CA GLU A 3 46.09 -29.48 -11.09
C GLU A 3 45.02 -30.01 -10.11
N GLU A 4 44.58 -29.14 -9.24
CA GLU A 4 43.55 -29.41 -8.25
C GLU A 4 42.21 -28.87 -8.75
N VAL A 5 41.16 -29.71 -8.77
CA VAL A 5 39.83 -29.28 -9.14
C VAL A 5 39.28 -28.44 -7.99
N VAL A 6 39.21 -27.13 -8.20
CA VAL A 6 38.85 -26.16 -7.16
C VAL A 6 37.34 -26.18 -6.83
N GLU A 7 36.49 -26.42 -7.82
CA GLU A 7 35.04 -26.50 -7.62
C GLU A 7 34.36 -27.40 -8.66
N SER A 8 33.38 -28.20 -8.22
CA SER A 8 32.54 -29.00 -9.12
C SER A 8 31.10 -28.97 -8.65
N ARG A 9 30.15 -28.75 -9.57
CA ARG A 9 28.71 -28.79 -9.28
C ARG A 9 28.03 -29.83 -10.16
N CYS A 10 27.18 -30.66 -9.55
CA CYS A 10 26.40 -31.69 -10.27
C CYS A 10 24.92 -31.57 -9.91
N TYR A 11 24.07 -31.64 -10.91
CA TYR A 11 22.61 -31.59 -10.79
C TYR A 11 21.92 -32.95 -11.03
N CYS A 12 22.65 -34.07 -10.97
CA CYS A 12 22.08 -35.38 -11.13
C CYS A 12 21.12 -35.72 -9.97
N PRO A 13 20.20 -36.72 -10.15
CA PRO A 13 19.23 -37.10 -9.13
C PRO A 13 19.88 -37.54 -7.80
N GLU A 14 21.07 -38.09 -7.84
CA GLU A 14 21.81 -38.52 -6.64
C GLU A 14 22.37 -37.34 -5.84
N CYS A 15 22.85 -36.29 -6.52
CA CYS A 15 23.32 -35.06 -5.87
C CYS A 15 22.18 -34.18 -5.39
N ARG A 16 20.98 -34.23 -5.99
CA ARG A 16 19.79 -33.50 -5.54
C ARG A 16 19.22 -34.03 -4.23
N LYS A 17 19.40 -35.32 -3.95
CA LYS A 17 18.87 -35.95 -2.72
C LYS A 17 19.69 -35.64 -1.47
N SER A 18 20.92 -35.19 -1.58
CA SER A 18 21.84 -34.94 -0.45
C SER A 18 21.77 -33.53 0.14
N TYR A 19 20.76 -32.76 -0.16
CA TYR A 19 20.63 -31.36 0.32
C TYR A 19 20.09 -31.21 1.77
N TRP A 20 19.98 -32.32 2.52
CA TRP A 20 19.57 -32.30 3.93
C TRP A 20 20.63 -32.98 4.80
N GLY A 21 21.51 -32.17 5.38
CA GLY A 21 22.38 -32.66 6.43
C GLY A 21 23.72 -31.94 6.53
N TRP A 22 23.96 -31.33 7.65
CA TRP A 22 25.22 -30.77 8.09
C TRP A 22 26.27 -31.87 8.28
N TYR A 23 27.00 -32.27 7.24
CA TYR A 23 28.26 -33.00 7.38
C TYR A 23 29.22 -32.72 6.25
N SER A 24 30.48 -32.57 6.60
CA SER A 24 31.60 -32.02 5.85
C SER A 24 32.26 -32.97 4.83
N GLU A 25 31.59 -33.99 4.33
CA GLU A 25 32.11 -34.81 3.24
C GLU A 25 31.27 -34.61 1.97
N LYS A 26 31.93 -34.03 0.95
CA LYS A 26 31.31 -33.85 -0.39
C LYS A 26 30.91 -35.23 -0.91
N PRO A 27 29.65 -35.45 -1.34
CA PRO A 27 29.24 -36.73 -1.90
C PRO A 27 30.08 -37.03 -3.12
N LYS A 28 30.68 -38.20 -3.15
CA LYS A 28 31.49 -38.71 -4.27
C LYS A 28 30.57 -39.05 -5.43
N CYS A 29 30.22 -38.02 -6.22
CA CYS A 29 29.34 -38.21 -7.37
C CYS A 29 30.09 -38.98 -8.47
N ARG A 30 29.58 -40.16 -8.84
CA ARG A 30 30.16 -40.99 -9.91
C ARG A 30 30.28 -40.26 -11.26
N TYR A 31 29.36 -39.36 -11.55
CA TYR A 31 29.42 -38.58 -12.80
C TYR A 31 30.51 -37.51 -12.78
N VAL A 32 30.74 -36.86 -11.64
CA VAL A 32 31.85 -35.91 -11.48
C VAL A 32 33.18 -36.67 -11.50
N ALA A 33 33.25 -37.82 -10.86
CA ALA A 33 34.45 -38.69 -10.89
C ALA A 33 34.75 -39.18 -12.29
N ALA A 34 33.74 -39.67 -13.03
CA ALA A 34 33.88 -40.10 -14.42
C ALA A 34 34.33 -38.98 -15.33
N LEU A 35 33.78 -37.77 -15.18
CA LEU A 35 34.20 -36.60 -15.95
C LEU A 35 35.67 -36.20 -15.61
N GLY A 36 36.04 -36.25 -14.35
CA GLY A 36 37.43 -35.97 -13.91
C GLY A 36 38.43 -36.99 -14.48
N LEU A 37 38.07 -38.28 -14.51
CA LEU A 37 38.89 -39.32 -15.14
C LEU A 37 38.97 -39.12 -16.65
N TYR A 38 37.88 -38.84 -17.30
CA TYR A 38 37.88 -38.53 -18.75
C TYR A 38 38.73 -37.34 -19.10
N LEU A 39 38.62 -36.24 -18.36
CA LEU A 39 39.41 -35.02 -18.54
C LEU A 39 40.90 -35.31 -18.30
N ARG A 40 41.26 -36.10 -17.24
CA ARG A 40 42.63 -36.50 -16.98
C ARG A 40 43.23 -37.32 -18.13
N ASP A 41 42.46 -38.28 -18.65
CA ASP A 41 42.93 -39.16 -19.72
C ASP A 41 42.97 -38.41 -21.06
N TYR A 42 42.05 -37.50 -21.28
CA TYR A 42 42.08 -36.55 -22.42
C TYR A 42 43.31 -35.62 -22.38
N LEU A 43 43.63 -35.05 -21.22
CA LEU A 43 44.78 -34.19 -21.00
C LEU A 43 46.15 -34.95 -21.10
N LYS A 44 46.17 -36.28 -20.85
CA LYS A 44 47.33 -37.13 -20.99
C LYS A 44 47.47 -37.75 -22.38
N SER A 45 46.52 -37.62 -23.27
CA SER A 45 46.63 -38.12 -24.63
C SER A 45 47.64 -37.26 -25.41
N GLU A 46 48.56 -37.92 -26.14
CA GLU A 46 49.69 -37.30 -26.87
C GLU A 46 49.24 -36.25 -27.89
N ASN A 47 47.96 -36.16 -28.20
CA ASN A 47 47.38 -35.13 -29.06
C ASN A 47 47.41 -33.71 -28.51
N PHE A 48 47.80 -33.50 -27.25
CA PHE A 48 47.92 -32.16 -26.67
C PHE A 48 49.33 -31.56 -26.77
N ALA A 49 50.34 -32.39 -27.08
CA ALA A 49 51.73 -31.94 -27.05
C ALA A 49 52.25 -31.34 -28.41
N ASP A 50 51.60 -31.70 -29.53
CA ASP A 50 52.03 -31.25 -30.88
C ASP A 50 51.09 -30.26 -31.58
N ALA A 51 50.14 -29.69 -30.85
CA ALA A 51 49.07 -28.89 -31.44
C ALA A 51 49.27 -27.37 -31.32
N THR A 52 50.44 -26.87 -31.67
CA THR A 52 50.67 -25.42 -31.65
C THR A 52 49.87 -24.66 -32.73
N ASP A 53 49.47 -25.32 -33.81
CA ASP A 53 48.66 -24.68 -34.88
C ASP A 53 47.17 -25.10 -34.86
N MET A 54 46.83 -26.31 -34.39
CA MET A 54 45.42 -26.77 -34.37
C MET A 54 44.56 -26.16 -33.24
N ASN A 55 45.16 -25.69 -32.18
CA ASN A 55 44.43 -25.10 -31.05
C ASN A 55 43.89 -23.71 -31.38
N GLY A 56 44.57 -22.95 -32.22
CA GLY A 56 44.11 -21.63 -32.68
C GLY A 56 42.81 -21.72 -33.46
N ASP A 57 42.73 -22.62 -34.41
CA ASP A 57 41.54 -22.84 -35.25
C ASP A 57 40.36 -23.42 -34.42
N THR A 58 40.66 -24.31 -33.49
CA THR A 58 39.63 -24.87 -32.58
C THR A 58 39.13 -23.78 -31.63
N LEU A 59 39.99 -22.98 -31.04
CA LEU A 59 39.60 -21.85 -30.21
C LEU A 59 38.78 -20.84 -31.01
N LEU A 60 39.23 -20.45 -32.20
CA LEU A 60 38.49 -19.55 -33.08
C LEU A 60 37.13 -20.12 -33.47
N SER A 61 37.06 -21.43 -33.75
CA SER A 61 35.78 -22.08 -34.08
C SER A 61 34.80 -22.10 -32.86
N ILE A 62 35.30 -22.30 -31.64
CA ILE A 62 34.50 -22.23 -30.42
C ILE A 62 34.01 -20.80 -30.19
N PHE A 63 34.88 -19.81 -30.32
CA PHE A 63 34.48 -18.40 -30.19
C PHE A 63 33.53 -17.94 -31.29
N GLN A 64 33.76 -18.35 -32.54
CA GLN A 64 32.86 -18.06 -33.67
C GLN A 64 31.50 -18.73 -33.51
N LYS A 65 31.45 -20.01 -33.04
CA LYS A 65 30.22 -20.71 -32.72
C LYS A 65 29.53 -20.06 -31.52
N GLY A 66 30.26 -19.64 -30.49
CA GLY A 66 29.75 -18.89 -29.35
C GLY A 66 29.15 -17.55 -29.78
N ARG A 67 29.91 -16.77 -30.60
CA ARG A 67 29.44 -15.50 -31.16
C ARG A 67 28.21 -15.68 -32.09
N ALA A 68 28.25 -16.70 -32.94
CA ALA A 68 27.11 -17.03 -33.82
C ALA A 68 25.85 -17.48 -33.02
N ARG A 69 26.06 -18.19 -31.89
CA ARG A 69 24.93 -18.51 -30.96
C ARG A 69 24.42 -17.27 -30.26
N ALA A 70 25.31 -16.37 -29.80
CA ALA A 70 24.92 -15.10 -29.19
C ALA A 70 24.14 -14.22 -30.17
N ILE A 71 24.66 -14.06 -31.41
CA ILE A 71 23.97 -13.31 -32.47
C ILE A 71 22.66 -13.93 -32.86
N ARG A 72 22.55 -15.27 -32.91
CA ARG A 72 21.25 -15.96 -33.13
C ARG A 72 20.30 -15.81 -31.96
N ALA A 73 20.79 -15.80 -30.73
CA ALA A 73 19.99 -15.52 -29.54
C ALA A 73 19.46 -14.09 -29.56
N GLU A 74 20.31 -13.08 -29.84
CA GLU A 74 19.91 -11.67 -30.00
C GLU A 74 18.94 -11.45 -31.16
N GLN A 75 19.14 -12.16 -32.30
CA GLN A 75 18.23 -12.11 -33.45
C GLN A 75 16.90 -12.80 -33.14
N LYS A 76 16.91 -13.87 -32.36
CA LYS A 76 15.72 -14.57 -31.91
C LYS A 76 14.96 -13.73 -30.88
N GLU A 77 15.64 -13.07 -29.97
CA GLU A 77 15.04 -12.08 -29.06
C GLU A 77 14.40 -10.91 -29.80
N ARG A 78 14.96 -10.48 -30.97
CA ARG A 78 14.36 -9.42 -31.80
C ARG A 78 13.20 -9.88 -32.68
N GLN A 79 13.02 -11.17 -32.88
CA GLN A 79 12.01 -11.72 -33.81
C GLN A 79 10.81 -12.36 -33.13
N GLU A 80 10.90 -12.78 -31.88
CA GLU A 80 9.75 -13.32 -31.15
C GLU A 80 9.03 -12.18 -30.42
N PRO A 81 7.73 -11.98 -30.67
CA PRO A 81 6.97 -10.99 -29.94
C PRO A 81 6.95 -11.37 -28.46
N TYR A 82 7.42 -10.46 -27.60
CA TYR A 82 7.34 -10.67 -26.16
C TYR A 82 5.90 -10.83 -25.68
N VAL A 83 5.73 -11.70 -24.71
CA VAL A 83 4.45 -11.87 -24.02
C VAL A 83 4.21 -10.69 -23.09
N GLU A 84 3.08 -10.05 -23.26
CA GLU A 84 2.65 -8.98 -22.39
C GLU A 84 1.62 -9.49 -21.37
N LEU A 85 1.77 -9.06 -20.12
CA LEU A 85 0.78 -9.22 -19.07
C LEU A 85 0.34 -7.83 -18.62
N ILE A 86 -0.89 -7.48 -18.96
CA ILE A 86 -1.41 -6.11 -18.78
C ILE A 86 -2.49 -6.13 -17.70
N PRO A 87 -2.34 -5.31 -16.63
CA PRO A 87 -3.36 -5.15 -15.61
C PRO A 87 -4.53 -4.32 -16.14
N ARG A 88 -5.72 -4.61 -15.64
CA ARG A 88 -6.94 -3.84 -15.84
C ARG A 88 -7.59 -3.59 -14.50
N LEU A 89 -7.71 -2.34 -14.13
CA LEU A 89 -8.33 -1.89 -12.89
C LEU A 89 -9.84 -1.73 -13.12
N THR A 90 -10.64 -2.25 -12.23
CA THR A 90 -12.10 -2.14 -12.29
C THR A 90 -12.64 -1.68 -10.95
N LYS A 91 -13.48 -0.66 -10.98
CA LYS A 91 -14.28 -0.26 -9.83
C LYS A 91 -15.70 -0.77 -10.00
N LYS A 92 -16.23 -1.40 -8.95
CA LYS A 92 -17.62 -1.81 -8.88
C LYS A 92 -18.15 -1.50 -7.47
N ASN A 93 -19.12 -0.62 -7.40
CA ASN A 93 -19.55 -0.02 -6.13
C ASN A 93 -18.32 0.59 -5.42
N ASP A 94 -18.14 0.36 -4.13
CA ASP A 94 -17.03 0.87 -3.32
C ASP A 94 -15.79 -0.03 -3.35
N LYS A 95 -15.73 -1.01 -4.29
CA LYS A 95 -14.62 -1.97 -4.40
C LYS A 95 -13.79 -1.72 -5.63
N LEU A 96 -12.49 -1.73 -5.43
CA LEU A 96 -11.48 -1.69 -6.48
C LEU A 96 -10.91 -3.09 -6.68
N SER A 97 -10.81 -3.54 -7.92
CA SER A 97 -10.26 -4.85 -8.26
C SER A 97 -9.36 -4.78 -9.48
N VAL A 98 -8.39 -5.69 -9.58
CA VAL A 98 -7.51 -5.83 -10.73
C VAL A 98 -7.67 -7.20 -11.38
N SER A 99 -7.76 -7.21 -12.70
CA SER A 99 -7.71 -8.40 -13.55
C SER A 99 -6.57 -8.25 -14.56
N PHE A 100 -6.17 -9.35 -15.17
CA PHE A 100 -5.02 -9.36 -16.08
C PHE A 100 -5.39 -9.94 -17.44
N LYS A 101 -4.74 -9.41 -18.47
CA LYS A 101 -4.77 -9.93 -19.82
C LYS A 101 -3.36 -10.32 -20.24
N VAL A 102 -3.22 -11.44 -20.95
CA VAL A 102 -1.93 -11.98 -21.43
C VAL A 102 -1.97 -12.18 -22.94
N GLY A 103 -0.87 -11.90 -23.64
CA GLY A 103 -0.79 -12.14 -25.07
C GLY A 103 0.44 -11.55 -25.76
N THR A 104 0.57 -11.83 -27.06
CA THR A 104 1.58 -11.31 -27.97
C THR A 104 0.91 -10.54 -29.11
N GLY A 105 0.26 -9.41 -28.80
CA GLY A 105 -0.56 -8.63 -29.71
C GLY A 105 -2.05 -8.80 -29.42
N LYS A 106 -2.65 -10.01 -29.63
CA LYS A 106 -4.01 -10.29 -29.17
C LYS A 106 -3.98 -10.67 -27.69
N LEU A 107 -4.76 -9.96 -26.87
CA LEU A 107 -4.79 -10.12 -25.42
C LEU A 107 -5.98 -11.00 -24.99
N PHE A 108 -5.71 -11.94 -24.09
CA PHE A 108 -6.69 -12.86 -23.51
C PHE A 108 -6.79 -12.64 -22.01
N VAL A 109 -7.99 -12.74 -21.45
CA VAL A 109 -8.23 -12.59 -20.01
C VAL A 109 -7.68 -13.82 -19.27
N VAL A 110 -6.89 -13.58 -18.24
CA VAL A 110 -6.44 -14.62 -17.30
C VAL A 110 -7.60 -14.95 -16.37
N LYS A 111 -8.19 -16.14 -16.52
CA LYS A 111 -9.39 -16.54 -15.78
C LYS A 111 -9.09 -17.05 -14.36
N LYS A 112 -7.90 -17.62 -14.16
CA LYS A 112 -7.47 -18.23 -12.90
C LYS A 112 -6.02 -17.87 -12.62
N LEU A 113 -5.80 -17.06 -11.63
CA LEU A 113 -4.47 -16.54 -11.29
C LEU A 113 -3.57 -17.62 -10.68
N ASN A 114 -4.12 -18.55 -9.89
CA ASN A 114 -3.37 -19.68 -9.33
C ASN A 114 -2.80 -20.57 -10.45
N GLU A 115 -3.63 -20.91 -11.43
CA GLU A 115 -3.24 -21.73 -12.57
C GLU A 115 -2.20 -21.03 -13.45
N PHE A 116 -2.40 -19.74 -13.69
CA PHE A 116 -1.44 -18.90 -14.41
C PHE A 116 -0.06 -18.90 -13.75
N CYS A 117 0.01 -18.72 -12.42
CA CYS A 117 1.27 -18.76 -11.69
C CYS A 117 1.96 -20.12 -11.77
N MET A 118 1.20 -21.21 -11.72
CA MET A 118 1.76 -22.56 -11.92
C MET A 118 2.33 -22.72 -13.33
N GLN A 119 1.58 -22.34 -14.36
CA GLN A 119 2.01 -22.40 -15.75
C GLN A 119 3.28 -21.59 -16.01
N VAL A 120 3.42 -20.41 -15.39
CA VAL A 120 4.64 -19.60 -15.47
C VAL A 120 5.83 -20.30 -14.78
N LYS A 121 5.63 -20.94 -13.62
CA LYS A 121 6.68 -21.69 -12.92
C LYS A 121 7.16 -22.90 -13.71
N GLU A 122 6.24 -23.58 -14.40
CA GLU A 122 6.52 -24.74 -15.24
C GLU A 122 7.06 -24.35 -16.63
N GLY A 123 6.96 -23.08 -17.00
CA GLY A 123 7.32 -22.60 -18.35
C GLY A 123 6.44 -23.24 -19.44
N ALA A 124 5.16 -23.46 -19.14
CA ALA A 124 4.22 -24.16 -20.00
C ALA A 124 3.87 -23.33 -21.26
N VAL A 125 3.53 -24.01 -22.35
CA VAL A 125 2.89 -23.40 -23.51
C VAL A 125 1.39 -23.62 -23.38
N VAL A 126 0.64 -22.52 -23.29
CA VAL A 126 -0.79 -22.53 -22.99
C VAL A 126 -1.60 -22.10 -24.20
N GLN A 127 -2.68 -22.83 -24.49
CA GLN A 127 -3.59 -22.47 -25.57
C GLN A 127 -4.66 -21.49 -25.10
N TYR A 128 -4.74 -20.36 -25.78
CA TYR A 128 -5.75 -19.32 -25.58
C TYR A 128 -6.69 -19.24 -26.78
N GLY A 129 -7.99 -19.32 -26.52
CA GLY A 129 -8.99 -19.40 -27.62
C GLY A 129 -8.82 -20.63 -28.46
N ASN A 130 -9.14 -20.52 -29.75
CA ASN A 130 -9.18 -21.68 -30.65
C ASN A 130 -7.83 -22.02 -31.29
N SER A 131 -6.89 -21.06 -31.38
CA SER A 131 -5.69 -21.25 -32.22
C SER A 131 -4.43 -20.56 -31.69
N THR A 132 -4.50 -19.76 -30.62
CA THR A 132 -3.34 -18.99 -30.14
C THR A 132 -2.63 -19.74 -29.02
N GLN A 133 -1.36 -20.05 -29.20
CA GLN A 133 -0.49 -20.61 -28.17
C GLN A 133 0.43 -19.52 -27.64
N ILE A 134 0.53 -19.40 -26.33
CA ILE A 134 1.37 -18.41 -25.65
C ILE A 134 2.33 -19.15 -24.72
N SER A 135 3.63 -18.86 -24.85
CA SER A 135 4.64 -19.38 -23.95
C SER A 135 4.59 -18.63 -22.61
N HIS A 136 4.50 -19.39 -21.52
CA HIS A 136 4.55 -18.83 -20.17
C HIS A 136 5.95 -18.93 -19.55
N ARG A 137 7.01 -19.10 -20.35
CA ARG A 137 8.37 -19.05 -19.85
C ARG A 137 8.70 -17.63 -19.39
N MET A 138 9.27 -17.47 -18.19
CA MET A 138 9.57 -16.18 -17.61
C MET A 138 10.41 -15.27 -18.53
N GLN A 139 11.32 -15.87 -19.33
CA GLN A 139 12.18 -15.14 -20.27
C GLN A 139 11.43 -14.55 -21.46
N ASP A 140 10.24 -15.09 -21.79
CA ASP A 140 9.45 -14.65 -22.95
C ASP A 140 8.57 -13.45 -22.58
N PHE A 141 8.45 -13.09 -21.30
CA PHE A 141 7.71 -11.93 -20.81
C PHE A 141 8.54 -10.65 -20.84
N THR A 142 7.89 -9.51 -21.12
CA THR A 142 8.49 -8.20 -20.98
C THR A 142 8.86 -7.92 -19.50
N GLU A 143 9.82 -7.02 -19.26
CA GLU A 143 10.22 -6.64 -17.90
C GLU A 143 9.05 -6.07 -17.09
N LYS A 144 8.16 -5.31 -17.74
CA LYS A 144 6.92 -4.83 -17.11
C LYS A 144 6.00 -5.98 -16.71
N SER A 145 5.87 -6.98 -17.57
CA SER A 145 5.05 -8.16 -17.29
C SER A 145 5.62 -9.01 -16.14
N LYS A 146 6.94 -9.10 -16.02
CA LYS A 146 7.60 -9.81 -14.90
C LYS A 146 7.28 -9.20 -13.54
N LYS A 147 7.16 -7.86 -13.46
CA LYS A 147 6.70 -7.19 -12.23
C LYS A 147 5.30 -7.63 -11.83
N TRP A 148 4.38 -7.70 -12.80
CA TRP A 148 3.01 -8.15 -12.56
C TRP A 148 2.93 -9.62 -12.20
N ILE A 149 3.75 -10.48 -12.82
CA ILE A 149 3.85 -11.90 -12.44
C ILE A 149 4.29 -12.03 -10.99
N SER A 150 5.31 -11.27 -10.58
CA SER A 150 5.80 -11.26 -9.19
C SER A 150 4.72 -10.79 -8.21
N TYR A 151 3.99 -9.75 -8.56
CA TYR A 151 2.85 -9.25 -7.78
C TYR A 151 1.77 -10.32 -7.58
N ILE A 152 1.34 -10.98 -8.67
CA ILE A 152 0.33 -12.03 -8.59
C ILE A 152 0.84 -13.22 -7.77
N ASP A 153 2.07 -13.68 -8.00
CA ASP A 153 2.66 -14.83 -7.30
C ASP A 153 2.77 -14.58 -5.79
N GLN A 154 3.10 -13.36 -5.38
CA GLN A 154 3.11 -13.00 -3.96
C GLN A 154 1.72 -13.13 -3.34
N ILE A 155 0.69 -12.58 -3.99
CA ILE A 155 -0.69 -12.66 -3.48
C ILE A 155 -1.17 -14.10 -3.40
N VAL A 156 -0.95 -14.88 -4.47
CA VAL A 156 -1.33 -16.30 -4.53
C VAL A 156 -0.66 -17.10 -3.42
N ARG A 157 0.62 -16.85 -3.14
CA ARG A 157 1.33 -17.54 -2.04
C ARG A 157 0.77 -17.17 -0.67
N GLU A 158 0.42 -15.91 -0.44
CA GLU A 158 -0.13 -15.46 0.84
C GLU A 158 -1.53 -16.02 1.06
N GLU A 159 -2.37 -16.02 0.05
CA GLU A 159 -3.68 -16.66 0.11
C GLU A 159 -3.58 -18.16 0.40
N ASN A 160 -2.70 -18.87 -0.30
CA ASN A 160 -2.48 -20.30 -0.06
C ASN A 160 -1.96 -20.58 1.34
N ARG A 161 -1.08 -19.70 1.89
CA ARG A 161 -0.59 -19.80 3.28
C ARG A 161 -1.72 -19.57 4.28
N PHE A 162 -2.59 -18.60 4.04
CA PHE A 162 -3.74 -18.31 4.89
C PHE A 162 -4.72 -19.49 4.90
N VAL A 163 -5.05 -20.02 3.72
CA VAL A 163 -5.91 -21.22 3.57
C VAL A 163 -5.30 -22.42 4.30
N GLY A 164 -3.98 -22.64 4.17
CA GLY A 164 -3.28 -23.70 4.89
C GLY A 164 -3.44 -23.60 6.40
N LYS A 165 -3.25 -22.41 6.98
CA LYS A 165 -3.45 -22.17 8.42
C LYS A 165 -4.88 -22.40 8.89
N ILE A 166 -5.89 -22.02 8.08
CA ILE A 166 -7.30 -22.28 8.39
C ILE A 166 -7.58 -23.78 8.39
N MET A 167 -7.06 -24.53 7.42
CA MET A 167 -7.21 -25.98 7.38
C MET A 167 -6.55 -26.66 8.58
N GLU A 168 -5.37 -26.21 9.01
CA GLU A 168 -4.69 -26.69 10.21
C GLU A 168 -5.51 -26.44 11.48
N SER A 169 -6.31 -25.37 11.55
CA SER A 169 -7.21 -25.10 12.67
C SER A 169 -8.50 -25.94 12.70
N GLY A 170 -8.64 -26.90 11.77
CA GLY A 170 -9.78 -27.82 11.71
C GLY A 170 -11.01 -27.28 11.00
N ILE A 171 -10.94 -26.11 10.40
CA ILE A 171 -12.01 -25.54 9.59
C ILE A 171 -11.94 -26.13 8.18
N TYR A 172 -13.01 -26.83 7.79
CA TYR A 172 -13.10 -27.41 6.46
C TYR A 172 -13.38 -26.35 5.40
N LEU A 173 -12.39 -26.06 4.56
CA LEU A 173 -12.56 -25.24 3.37
C LEU A 173 -12.76 -26.13 2.13
N PRO A 174 -13.46 -25.66 1.09
CA PRO A 174 -13.57 -26.40 -0.16
C PRO A 174 -12.17 -26.75 -0.70
N LYS A 175 -11.99 -27.97 -1.18
CA LYS A 175 -10.70 -28.55 -1.61
C LYS A 175 -9.92 -27.75 -2.67
N LYS A 176 -10.52 -26.76 -3.31
CA LYS A 176 -9.87 -25.86 -4.27
C LYS A 176 -10.24 -24.43 -3.91
N PHE A 177 -9.39 -23.79 -3.13
CA PHE A 177 -9.41 -22.34 -3.04
C PHE A 177 -8.73 -21.80 -4.30
N ASP A 178 -9.49 -21.13 -5.16
CA ASP A 178 -9.00 -20.49 -6.37
C ASP A 178 -9.16 -18.97 -6.21
N VAL A 179 -8.09 -18.24 -6.38
CA VAL A 179 -8.10 -16.77 -6.31
C VAL A 179 -8.93 -16.13 -7.44
N GLY A 180 -9.41 -16.95 -8.37
CA GLY A 180 -10.19 -16.46 -9.51
C GLY A 180 -9.35 -15.67 -10.52
N GLY A 181 -10.03 -14.90 -11.39
CA GLY A 181 -9.38 -14.07 -12.42
C GLY A 181 -9.27 -12.58 -12.05
N SER A 182 -9.71 -12.21 -10.85
CA SER A 182 -9.69 -10.83 -10.37
C SER A 182 -9.32 -10.79 -8.88
N LEU A 183 -8.51 -9.82 -8.50
CA LEU A 183 -8.05 -9.58 -7.14
C LEU A 183 -8.69 -8.32 -6.59
N ASP A 184 -9.34 -8.40 -5.44
CA ASP A 184 -9.80 -7.22 -4.71
C ASP A 184 -8.59 -6.48 -4.13
N LEU A 185 -8.55 -5.17 -4.38
CA LEU A 185 -7.48 -4.27 -3.96
C LEU A 185 -7.87 -3.56 -2.66
N PHE A 186 -7.32 -4.04 -1.56
CA PHE A 186 -7.45 -3.42 -0.24
C PHE A 186 -6.20 -3.73 0.59
N GLY A 187 -5.92 -2.90 1.61
CA GLY A 187 -4.77 -3.06 2.47
C GLY A 187 -3.47 -3.15 1.68
N TRP A 188 -2.59 -4.06 2.06
CA TRP A 188 -1.28 -4.24 1.45
C TRP A 188 -1.31 -4.58 -0.06
N ARG A 189 -2.41 -5.20 -0.55
CA ARG A 189 -2.56 -5.52 -1.98
C ARG A 189 -2.66 -4.25 -2.83
N LEU A 190 -3.36 -3.25 -2.32
CA LEU A 190 -3.49 -1.95 -2.98
C LEU A 190 -2.18 -1.19 -2.94
N ASP A 191 -1.47 -1.21 -1.80
CA ASP A 191 -0.16 -0.57 -1.68
C ASP A 191 0.84 -1.16 -2.69
N ARG A 192 0.91 -2.50 -2.77
CA ARG A 192 1.77 -3.21 -3.73
C ARG A 192 1.36 -3.02 -5.18
N PHE A 193 0.06 -2.94 -5.45
CA PHE A 193 -0.43 -2.64 -6.80
C PHE A 193 0.05 -1.25 -7.26
N TYR A 194 -0.06 -0.25 -6.39
CA TYR A 194 0.38 1.10 -6.67
C TYR A 194 1.91 1.15 -6.91
N GLU A 195 2.69 0.47 -6.08
CA GLU A 195 4.14 0.34 -6.25
C GLU A 195 4.52 -0.35 -7.57
N ALA A 196 3.83 -1.44 -7.92
CA ALA A 196 4.08 -2.18 -9.15
C ALA A 196 3.70 -1.38 -10.40
N LEU A 197 2.66 -0.56 -10.31
CA LEU A 197 2.24 0.32 -11.41
C LEU A 197 3.28 1.41 -11.67
N GLY A 198 3.79 2.07 -10.62
CA GLY A 198 4.83 3.09 -10.73
C GLY A 198 4.45 4.19 -11.72
N GLU A 199 5.28 4.42 -12.74
CA GLU A 199 5.05 5.42 -13.79
C GLU A 199 4.22 4.88 -14.98
N ASP A 200 3.87 3.60 -14.97
CA ASP A 200 3.11 2.99 -16.05
C ASP A 200 1.63 3.43 -16.02
N ARG A 201 0.93 3.15 -17.12
CA ARG A 201 -0.50 3.40 -17.24
C ARG A 201 -1.28 2.11 -17.06
N VAL A 202 -2.46 2.21 -16.46
CA VAL A 202 -3.39 1.09 -16.31
C VAL A 202 -4.75 1.41 -16.91
N GLU A 203 -5.33 0.46 -17.65
CA GLU A 203 -6.71 0.55 -18.13
C GLU A 203 -7.66 0.53 -16.92
N TYR A 204 -8.51 1.53 -16.79
CA TYR A 204 -9.49 1.66 -15.72
C TYR A 204 -10.90 1.65 -16.27
N GLU A 205 -11.79 0.92 -15.58
CA GLU A 205 -13.19 0.80 -15.90
C GLU A 205 -14.04 1.00 -14.65
N ASP A 206 -14.87 2.03 -14.65
CA ASP A 206 -15.85 2.29 -13.59
C ASP A 206 -17.20 1.69 -13.97
N LYS A 207 -17.66 0.69 -13.21
CA LYS A 207 -18.94 0.00 -13.34
C LYS A 207 -19.96 0.38 -12.27
N SER A 208 -19.68 1.43 -11.50
CA SER A 208 -20.54 1.82 -10.37
C SER A 208 -21.83 2.53 -10.82
N THR A 209 -21.91 2.99 -12.05
CA THR A 209 -23.05 3.77 -12.56
C THR A 209 -23.88 2.94 -13.53
N ASP A 210 -25.06 2.54 -13.08
CA ASP A 210 -26.01 1.73 -13.85
C ASP A 210 -26.68 2.46 -15.04
N ALA A 211 -26.55 3.79 -15.13
CA ALA A 211 -27.41 4.58 -16.06
C ALA A 211 -26.68 5.34 -17.17
N LYS A 212 -25.35 5.48 -17.18
CA LYS A 212 -24.65 6.37 -18.14
C LYS A 212 -23.46 5.76 -18.88
N GLY A 213 -23.40 4.44 -18.95
CA GLY A 213 -22.30 3.76 -19.65
C GLY A 213 -21.03 3.63 -18.78
N VAL A 214 -20.29 2.59 -19.05
CA VAL A 214 -19.03 2.28 -18.38
C VAL A 214 -18.00 3.35 -18.73
N LYS A 215 -17.52 4.09 -17.74
CA LYS A 215 -16.43 5.06 -17.96
C LYS A 215 -15.11 4.28 -18.07
N LYS A 216 -14.44 4.43 -19.21
CA LYS A 216 -13.11 3.86 -19.46
C LYS A 216 -12.08 4.95 -19.64
N CYS A 217 -10.96 4.83 -18.98
CA CYS A 217 -9.81 5.72 -19.16
C CYS A 217 -8.50 5.00 -18.84
N GLN A 218 -7.38 5.69 -19.05
CA GLN A 218 -6.07 5.25 -18.60
C GLN A 218 -5.73 6.04 -17.33
N LEU A 219 -5.30 5.35 -16.27
CA LEU A 219 -4.84 5.99 -15.06
C LEU A 219 -3.31 5.93 -14.94
N THR A 220 -2.75 6.99 -14.38
CA THR A 220 -1.36 7.09 -13.94
C THR A 220 -1.30 7.29 -12.44
N CYS A 221 -0.18 6.92 -11.80
CA CYS A 221 0.04 7.18 -10.38
C CYS A 221 0.38 8.65 -10.11
N ALA A 222 -0.10 9.17 -8.98
CA ALA A 222 0.27 10.48 -8.46
C ALA A 222 0.24 10.49 -6.93
N MET A 223 0.91 11.45 -6.32
CA MET A 223 0.83 11.74 -4.89
C MET A 223 -0.01 12.99 -4.67
N GLY A 224 -0.79 13.01 -3.60
CA GLY A 224 -1.56 14.19 -3.20
C GLY A 224 -2.79 13.85 -2.38
N ASN A 225 -3.33 14.85 -1.71
CA ASN A 225 -4.52 14.71 -0.89
C ASN A 225 -5.77 15.20 -1.64
N PRO A 226 -6.92 14.54 -1.50
CA PRO A 226 -8.15 15.06 -2.03
C PRO A 226 -8.62 16.25 -1.20
N ARG A 227 -9.26 17.23 -1.84
CA ARG A 227 -9.89 18.34 -1.14
C ARG A 227 -11.28 17.94 -0.67
N ILE A 228 -11.55 18.18 0.62
CA ILE A 228 -12.84 17.95 1.25
C ILE A 228 -13.58 19.27 1.25
N SER A 229 -14.79 19.30 0.70
CA SER A 229 -15.64 20.49 0.76
C SER A 229 -16.51 20.44 2.00
N MET A 230 -16.39 21.46 2.85
CA MET A 230 -17.16 21.61 4.08
C MET A 230 -17.92 22.94 4.09
N ARG A 231 -19.11 22.91 4.68
CA ARG A 231 -19.93 24.10 4.87
C ARG A 231 -20.38 24.20 6.30
N ILE A 232 -20.17 25.37 6.90
CA ILE A 232 -20.65 25.72 8.22
C ILE A 232 -21.83 26.65 8.04
N GLU A 233 -22.96 26.27 8.62
CA GLU A 233 -24.20 27.06 8.57
C GLU A 233 -24.87 27.10 9.95
N ASP A 234 -25.87 27.95 10.14
CA ASP A 234 -26.66 28.01 11.36
C ASP A 234 -27.39 26.68 11.59
N ALA A 235 -27.34 26.13 12.77
CA ALA A 235 -28.00 24.87 13.11
C ALA A 235 -29.54 24.94 12.96
N GLN A 236 -30.12 26.12 13.17
CA GLN A 236 -31.56 26.40 13.06
C GLN A 236 -31.78 27.71 12.31
N LYS A 237 -31.91 27.63 10.98
CA LYS A 237 -32.08 28.79 10.11
C LYS A 237 -33.28 29.68 10.43
N ASP A 238 -34.36 29.07 10.92
CA ASP A 238 -35.64 29.75 11.17
C ASP A 238 -35.81 30.25 12.62
N SER A 239 -34.82 30.05 13.47
CA SER A 239 -34.83 30.52 14.85
C SER A 239 -34.31 31.94 14.96
N ARG A 240 -35.00 32.78 15.76
CA ARG A 240 -34.51 34.12 16.15
C ARG A 240 -33.28 34.05 17.04
N GLU A 241 -33.15 32.94 17.79
CA GLU A 241 -31.99 32.72 18.68
C GLU A 241 -30.98 31.82 18.00
N PHE A 242 -29.71 32.12 18.27
CA PHE A 242 -28.61 31.30 17.81
C PHE A 242 -28.44 30.08 18.74
N HIS A 243 -28.60 28.89 18.20
CA HIS A 243 -28.49 27.60 18.94
C HIS A 243 -27.16 26.89 18.70
N GLY A 244 -26.38 27.33 17.74
CA GLY A 244 -25.12 26.72 17.33
C GLY A 244 -24.98 26.61 15.83
N ILE A 245 -24.04 25.82 15.39
CA ILE A 245 -23.72 25.63 13.97
C ILE A 245 -23.98 24.18 13.54
N ALA A 246 -24.29 24.00 12.27
CA ALA A 246 -24.29 22.74 11.57
C ALA A 246 -23.12 22.70 10.59
N VAL A 247 -22.32 21.64 10.67
CA VAL A 247 -21.20 21.38 9.78
C VAL A 247 -21.60 20.24 8.84
N LYS A 248 -21.55 20.51 7.56
CA LYS A 248 -21.93 19.56 6.50
C LYS A 248 -20.80 19.44 5.51
N GLY A 249 -20.59 18.24 5.00
CA GLY A 249 -19.59 18.03 3.96
C GLY A 249 -19.73 16.67 3.30
N LYS A 250 -18.89 16.48 2.28
CA LYS A 250 -18.81 15.22 1.57
C LYS A 250 -17.36 14.77 1.49
N LEU A 251 -17.12 13.55 1.92
CA LEU A 251 -15.83 12.90 1.76
C LEU A 251 -15.65 12.41 0.31
N PRO A 252 -14.45 12.50 -0.23
CA PRO A 252 -14.11 11.79 -1.43
C PRO A 252 -14.16 10.28 -1.18
N GLU A 253 -14.35 9.51 -2.23
CA GLU A 253 -14.28 8.07 -2.14
C GLU A 253 -12.83 7.63 -1.95
N LEU A 254 -12.55 7.00 -0.83
CA LEU A 254 -11.21 6.52 -0.46
C LEU A 254 -11.14 5.00 -0.49
N PHE A 255 -10.05 4.48 -1.06
CA PHE A 255 -9.69 3.07 -1.02
C PHE A 255 -8.54 2.91 -0.03
N HIS A 256 -8.70 2.05 0.97
CA HIS A 256 -7.74 1.93 2.06
C HIS A 256 -6.63 0.92 1.77
N GLY A 257 -5.38 1.40 1.80
CA GLY A 257 -4.16 0.60 1.94
C GLY A 257 -3.89 0.25 3.40
N MET A 258 -2.67 -0.17 3.74
CA MET A 258 -2.26 -0.43 5.12
C MET A 258 -2.01 0.86 5.90
N SER A 259 -1.29 1.79 5.31
CA SER A 259 -0.86 3.05 5.94
C SER A 259 -1.24 4.30 5.16
N SER A 260 -1.82 4.15 3.99
CA SER A 260 -2.22 5.24 3.11
C SER A 260 -3.61 4.99 2.56
N ALA A 261 -4.29 6.04 2.15
CA ALA A 261 -5.49 5.93 1.35
C ALA A 261 -5.20 6.27 -0.11
N TYR A 262 -6.08 5.83 -0.97
CA TYR A 262 -6.00 6.06 -2.41
C TYR A 262 -7.33 6.60 -2.91
N PHE A 263 -7.29 7.45 -3.92
CA PHE A 263 -8.50 7.95 -4.58
C PHE A 263 -8.26 8.16 -6.07
N ILE A 264 -9.34 8.12 -6.84
CA ILE A 264 -9.28 8.33 -8.27
C ILE A 264 -9.90 9.69 -8.60
N GLN A 265 -9.10 10.55 -9.25
CA GLN A 265 -9.57 11.84 -9.73
C GLN A 265 -9.04 12.12 -11.13
N GLY A 266 -9.96 12.33 -12.07
CA GLY A 266 -9.60 12.52 -13.48
C GLY A 266 -9.00 11.25 -14.09
N ASP A 267 -7.76 11.34 -14.53
CA ASP A 267 -6.96 10.27 -15.12
C ASP A 267 -5.82 9.78 -14.21
N LYS A 268 -5.97 10.01 -12.89
CA LYS A 268 -4.93 9.67 -11.90
C LYS A 268 -5.47 8.86 -10.74
N LEU A 269 -4.66 7.89 -10.33
CA LEU A 269 -4.77 7.18 -9.06
C LEU A 269 -3.82 7.83 -8.07
N TYR A 270 -4.37 8.57 -7.13
CA TYR A 270 -3.59 9.26 -6.11
C TYR A 270 -3.37 8.39 -4.89
N LYS A 271 -2.16 8.49 -4.35
CA LYS A 271 -1.82 8.02 -3.01
C LYS A 271 -1.78 9.23 -2.08
N THR A 272 -2.51 9.17 -0.95
CA THR A 272 -2.51 10.25 0.03
C THR A 272 -1.20 10.30 0.81
N GLU A 273 -0.88 11.47 1.35
CA GLU A 273 0.17 11.60 2.34
C GLU A 273 -0.18 10.82 3.63
N PRO A 274 0.82 10.31 4.37
CA PRO A 274 0.58 9.49 5.56
C PRO A 274 -0.33 10.17 6.60
N ASP A 275 -0.09 11.45 6.87
CA ASP A 275 -0.83 12.21 7.89
C ASP A 275 -2.30 12.49 7.52
N PHE A 276 -2.62 12.45 6.23
CA PHE A 276 -3.98 12.72 5.74
C PHE A 276 -4.99 11.72 6.28
N LEU A 277 -4.63 10.44 6.30
CA LEU A 277 -5.53 9.38 6.76
C LEU A 277 -5.90 9.54 8.25
N GLU A 278 -4.94 9.95 9.08
CA GLU A 278 -5.20 10.20 10.50
C GLU A 278 -6.13 11.41 10.70
N LYS A 279 -5.92 12.47 9.93
CA LYS A 279 -6.73 13.70 10.00
C LYS A 279 -8.16 13.49 9.49
N VAL A 280 -8.37 12.61 8.50
CA VAL A 280 -9.70 12.37 7.91
C VAL A 280 -10.51 11.32 8.67
N ARG A 281 -9.86 10.42 9.38
CA ARG A 281 -10.52 9.30 10.10
C ARG A 281 -11.70 9.72 10.99
N PRO A 282 -11.65 10.82 11.78
CA PRO A 282 -12.81 11.25 12.56
C PRO A 282 -14.03 11.59 11.69
N LEU A 283 -13.80 12.20 10.52
CA LEU A 283 -14.86 12.54 9.59
C LEU A 283 -15.45 11.28 8.91
N GLU A 284 -14.61 10.28 8.62
CA GLU A 284 -15.08 8.99 8.09
C GLU A 284 -16.01 8.28 9.09
N GLN A 285 -15.67 8.28 10.37
CA GLN A 285 -16.47 7.68 11.43
C GLN A 285 -17.86 8.34 11.57
N LEU A 286 -17.92 9.66 11.33
CA LEU A 286 -19.16 10.44 11.38
C LEU A 286 -19.95 10.41 10.06
N SER A 287 -19.34 9.91 8.98
CA SER A 287 -19.96 9.93 7.67
C SER A 287 -20.96 8.78 7.46
N ARG A 288 -22.00 9.06 6.69
CA ARG A 288 -22.93 8.07 6.14
C ARG A 288 -23.00 8.25 4.63
N ASN A 289 -22.69 7.20 3.88
CA ASN A 289 -22.66 7.24 2.41
C ASN A 289 -21.75 8.38 1.86
N GLY A 290 -20.59 8.56 2.49
CA GLY A 290 -19.63 9.59 2.09
C GLY A 290 -20.01 11.03 2.44
N SER A 291 -21.15 11.26 3.11
CA SER A 291 -21.56 12.58 3.57
C SER A 291 -21.58 12.60 5.09
N PHE A 292 -21.12 13.69 5.68
CA PHE A 292 -21.17 13.90 7.12
C PHE A 292 -21.99 15.15 7.44
N HIS A 293 -22.66 15.08 8.57
CA HIS A 293 -23.43 16.16 9.15
C HIS A 293 -23.39 16.05 10.66
N PHE A 294 -22.85 17.04 11.32
CA PHE A 294 -22.85 17.15 12.77
C PHE A 294 -23.18 18.57 13.22
N GLN A 295 -23.61 18.72 14.45
CA GLN A 295 -23.99 20.01 15.01
C GLN A 295 -23.16 20.30 16.27
N MET A 296 -22.78 21.54 16.41
CA MET A 296 -22.11 22.08 17.59
C MET A 296 -23.04 23.08 18.26
N GLY A 297 -23.38 22.80 19.51
CA GLY A 297 -24.16 23.70 20.31
C GLY A 297 -23.36 24.96 20.69
N ARG A 298 -24.06 25.96 21.19
CA ARG A 298 -23.45 27.25 21.60
C ARG A 298 -22.31 27.07 22.59
N ASN A 299 -22.42 26.14 23.54
CA ASN A 299 -21.43 25.91 24.59
C ASN A 299 -20.14 25.25 24.11
N THR A 300 -20.21 24.48 23.03
CA THR A 300 -19.06 23.78 22.45
C THR A 300 -18.47 24.48 21.22
N LEU A 301 -19.10 25.61 20.82
CA LEU A 301 -18.72 26.34 19.61
C LEU A 301 -17.28 26.83 19.66
N SER A 302 -16.84 27.37 20.79
CA SER A 302 -15.49 27.91 20.94
C SER A 302 -14.44 26.81 20.83
N LYS A 303 -14.65 25.64 21.47
CA LYS A 303 -13.77 24.47 21.33
C LYS A 303 -13.65 24.03 19.85
N PHE A 304 -14.79 24.02 19.13
CA PHE A 304 -14.74 23.71 17.71
C PHE A 304 -13.89 24.72 16.92
N TYR A 305 -14.06 26.02 17.14
CA TYR A 305 -13.34 27.05 16.40
C TYR A 305 -11.85 27.13 16.73
N TYR A 306 -11.46 26.89 17.98
CA TYR A 306 -10.06 26.99 18.41
C TYR A 306 -9.28 25.69 18.23
N ASP A 307 -9.89 24.52 18.48
CA ASP A 307 -9.15 23.25 18.52
C ASP A 307 -9.37 22.41 17.26
N VAL A 308 -10.60 22.42 16.70
CA VAL A 308 -10.99 21.49 15.63
C VAL A 308 -10.90 22.15 14.26
N LEU A 309 -11.44 23.35 14.12
CA LEU A 309 -11.52 24.04 12.84
C LEU A 309 -10.14 24.27 12.18
N PRO A 310 -9.08 24.69 12.90
CA PRO A 310 -7.76 24.83 12.31
C PRO A 310 -7.20 23.55 11.71
N ARG A 311 -7.43 22.41 12.38
CA ARG A 311 -7.02 21.09 11.90
C ARG A 311 -7.82 20.66 10.66
N LEU A 312 -9.12 20.99 10.61
CA LEU A 312 -9.94 20.72 9.46
C LEU A 312 -9.57 21.59 8.25
N GLN A 313 -9.12 22.82 8.47
CA GLN A 313 -8.64 23.73 7.42
C GLN A 313 -7.39 23.20 6.69
N GLU A 314 -6.61 22.32 7.33
CA GLU A 314 -5.46 21.68 6.68
C GLU A 314 -5.88 20.68 5.59
N ILE A 315 -7.06 20.07 5.71
CA ILE A 315 -7.54 19.00 4.82
C ILE A 315 -8.80 19.35 4.03
N ALA A 316 -9.47 20.47 4.36
CA ALA A 316 -10.75 20.83 3.78
C ALA A 316 -10.83 22.31 3.37
N ASP A 317 -11.55 22.54 2.28
CA ASP A 317 -11.99 23.88 1.88
C ASP A 317 -13.29 24.18 2.62
N ILE A 318 -13.21 25.10 3.59
CA ILE A 318 -14.31 25.45 4.49
C ILE A 318 -14.99 26.73 4.05
N THR A 319 -16.30 26.66 3.91
CA THR A 319 -17.15 27.81 3.60
C THR A 319 -18.09 28.08 4.78
N GLU A 320 -17.97 29.24 5.41
CA GLU A 320 -18.88 29.69 6.47
C GLU A 320 -20.00 30.54 5.86
N ALA A 321 -21.25 30.26 6.22
CA ALA A 321 -22.40 30.99 5.70
C ALA A 321 -22.50 32.40 6.28
N ASP A 322 -22.12 32.58 7.57
CA ASP A 322 -22.13 33.88 8.27
C ASP A 322 -21.04 33.90 9.34
N PRO A 323 -19.76 34.14 8.93
CA PRO A 323 -18.63 34.13 9.85
C PRO A 323 -18.72 35.15 10.98
N GLU A 324 -19.25 36.35 10.67
CA GLU A 324 -19.37 37.41 11.66
C GLU A 324 -20.39 37.08 12.75
N LYS A 325 -21.52 36.48 12.34
CA LYS A 325 -22.54 36.03 13.28
C LYS A 325 -21.95 34.97 14.23
N PHE A 326 -21.30 33.97 13.69
CA PHE A 326 -20.74 32.87 14.50
C PHE A 326 -19.71 33.35 15.51
N ARG A 327 -18.78 34.23 15.07
CA ARG A 327 -17.73 34.80 15.95
C ARG A 327 -18.28 35.57 17.13
N ARG A 328 -19.45 36.20 17.02
CA ARG A 328 -20.09 36.93 18.15
C ARG A 328 -20.41 36.04 19.34
N TYR A 329 -20.58 34.74 19.09
CA TYR A 329 -20.93 33.77 20.14
C TYR A 329 -19.74 32.92 20.59
N LEU A 330 -18.55 33.21 20.09
CA LEU A 330 -17.33 32.56 20.59
C LEU A 330 -17.00 33.09 21.98
N THR A 331 -16.72 32.17 22.88
CA THR A 331 -16.10 32.51 24.14
C THR A 331 -14.65 32.92 23.89
N PRO A 332 -14.12 33.96 24.52
CA PRO A 332 -12.71 34.32 24.39
C PRO A 332 -11.81 33.12 24.71
N GLU A 333 -10.66 33.06 24.04
CA GLU A 333 -9.63 32.06 24.29
C GLU A 333 -9.19 32.11 25.77
N VAL A 334 -8.93 30.95 26.37
CA VAL A 334 -8.52 30.88 27.75
C VAL A 334 -7.11 31.43 27.94
N HIS A 335 -6.90 32.23 28.95
CA HIS A 335 -5.58 32.61 29.44
C HIS A 335 -5.48 32.34 30.93
N PHE A 336 -4.29 32.03 31.40
CA PHE A 336 -4.09 31.63 32.77
C PHE A 336 -3.39 32.72 33.56
N VAL A 337 -3.87 32.94 34.81
CA VAL A 337 -3.27 33.86 35.78
C VAL A 337 -2.82 33.05 36.97
N PHE A 338 -1.56 33.25 37.33
CA PHE A 338 -0.95 32.60 38.46
C PHE A 338 -0.86 33.62 39.61
N TYR A 339 -1.43 33.27 40.74
CA TYR A 339 -1.32 34.00 41.96
C TYR A 339 -0.36 33.26 42.88
N LEU A 340 0.73 33.95 43.27
CA LEU A 340 1.70 33.44 44.21
C LEU A 340 1.60 34.24 45.51
N ASP A 341 1.44 33.53 46.61
CA ASP A 341 1.37 34.09 47.92
C ASP A 341 2.35 33.36 48.86
N MET A 342 2.78 33.99 49.93
CA MET A 342 3.64 33.39 50.92
C MET A 342 2.93 33.36 52.27
N GLU A 343 2.69 32.14 52.77
CA GLU A 343 2.24 31.91 54.14
C GLU A 343 3.34 31.22 54.94
N GLU A 344 3.89 31.94 55.92
CA GLU A 344 5.06 31.51 56.69
C GLU A 344 6.25 31.19 55.75
N ASP A 345 6.71 29.93 55.69
CA ASP A 345 7.81 29.46 54.82
C ASP A 345 7.30 28.72 53.56
N ASN A 346 5.99 28.75 53.30
CA ASN A 346 5.39 28.01 52.17
C ASN A 346 4.94 29.00 51.08
N VAL A 347 5.25 28.64 49.84
CA VAL A 347 4.71 29.32 48.63
C VAL A 347 3.39 28.68 48.26
N ILE A 348 2.33 29.49 48.29
CA ILE A 348 1.02 29.06 47.82
C ILE A 348 0.83 29.57 46.40
N CYS A 349 0.56 28.66 45.47
CA CYS A 349 0.19 28.99 44.11
C CYS A 349 -1.27 28.66 43.83
N SER A 350 -2.02 29.61 43.34
CA SER A 350 -3.34 29.38 42.80
C SER A 350 -3.39 29.75 41.32
N VAL A 351 -3.98 28.86 40.50
CA VAL A 351 -4.12 29.05 39.06
C VAL A 351 -5.57 29.38 38.76
N ARG A 352 -5.79 30.42 37.95
CA ARG A 352 -7.10 30.78 37.46
C ARG A 352 -7.15 30.76 35.93
N ALA A 353 -8.17 30.14 35.38
CA ALA A 353 -8.50 30.19 33.97
C ALA A 353 -9.44 31.35 33.70
N CYS A 354 -9.03 32.26 32.85
CA CYS A 354 -9.77 33.47 32.49
C CYS A 354 -10.32 33.35 31.07
N TYR A 355 -11.63 33.40 30.94
CA TYR A 355 -12.36 33.42 29.68
C TYR A 355 -13.01 34.79 29.50
N GLY A 356 -12.25 35.73 28.96
CA GLY A 356 -12.65 37.13 28.89
C GLY A 356 -12.78 37.76 30.28
N LYS A 357 -14.01 38.06 30.72
CA LYS A 357 -14.26 38.64 32.05
C LYS A 357 -14.61 37.61 33.14
N ARG A 358 -14.66 36.32 32.76
CA ARG A 358 -15.00 35.23 33.70
C ARG A 358 -13.72 34.56 34.16
N GLU A 359 -13.59 34.35 35.47
CA GLU A 359 -12.45 33.67 36.06
C GLU A 359 -12.93 32.43 36.83
N PHE A 360 -12.20 31.34 36.66
CA PHE A 360 -12.48 30.05 37.31
C PHE A 360 -11.22 29.54 37.99
N SER A 361 -11.34 29.07 39.22
CA SER A 361 -10.22 28.40 39.88
C SER A 361 -9.95 27.08 39.18
N VAL A 362 -8.69 26.82 38.84
CA VAL A 362 -8.20 25.57 38.26
C VAL A 362 -7.79 24.65 39.40
N GLY A 363 -8.38 23.49 39.49
CA GLY A 363 -8.12 22.47 40.51
C GLY A 363 -8.09 21.08 39.92
N LEU A 364 -7.86 20.07 40.76
CA LEU A 364 -7.84 18.68 40.33
C LEU A 364 -9.19 18.24 39.74
N ALA A 365 -9.10 17.70 38.50
CA ALA A 365 -10.06 16.89 37.79
C ALA A 365 -11.55 17.12 38.11
N LEU A 366 -12.13 18.15 37.51
CA LEU A 366 -13.57 18.22 37.30
C LEU A 366 -13.89 17.43 36.03
N ALA A 367 -14.72 16.38 36.12
CA ALA A 367 -15.24 15.74 34.93
C ALA A 367 -16.17 16.71 34.18
N GLU A 368 -16.10 16.76 32.85
CA GLU A 368 -16.90 17.66 32.02
C GLU A 368 -18.41 17.49 32.26
N GLU A 369 -18.82 16.28 32.69
CA GLU A 369 -20.19 15.89 33.04
C GLU A 369 -20.69 16.54 34.35
N GLU A 370 -19.78 16.92 35.24
CA GLU A 370 -20.08 17.53 36.54
C GLU A 370 -20.22 19.06 36.43
N LEU A 371 -19.82 19.66 35.30
CA LEU A 371 -19.94 21.10 35.12
C LEU A 371 -21.40 21.55 34.89
N PRO A 372 -21.81 22.66 35.49
CA PRO A 372 -23.04 23.34 35.11
C PRO A 372 -23.09 23.62 33.62
N ALA A 373 -24.24 23.55 32.98
CA ALA A 373 -24.43 23.75 31.55
C ALA A 373 -23.80 25.09 31.04
N GLU A 374 -23.80 26.10 31.89
CA GLU A 374 -23.24 27.46 31.65
C GLU A 374 -21.70 27.52 31.72
N GLU A 375 -21.03 26.49 32.24
CA GLU A 375 -19.58 26.36 32.34
C GLU A 375 -18.96 25.34 31.40
N ARG A 376 -19.75 24.59 30.66
CA ARG A 376 -19.27 23.56 29.69
C ARG A 376 -18.47 24.11 28.51
N PHE A 377 -18.36 25.44 28.40
CA PHE A 377 -17.46 26.08 27.43
C PHE A 377 -15.99 26.06 27.85
N ARG A 378 -15.67 25.74 29.13
CA ARG A 378 -14.32 25.68 29.64
C ARG A 378 -13.52 24.53 28.98
N ASP A 379 -12.26 24.81 28.72
CA ASP A 379 -11.31 23.81 28.25
C ASP A 379 -10.60 23.14 29.43
N LEU A 380 -11.29 22.14 30.01
CA LEU A 380 -10.77 21.45 31.19
C LEU A 380 -9.46 20.73 30.91
N THR A 381 -9.24 20.23 29.69
CA THR A 381 -7.98 19.55 29.33
C THR A 381 -6.80 20.52 29.37
N GLN A 382 -6.99 21.72 28.82
CA GLN A 382 -5.96 22.76 28.88
C GLN A 382 -5.74 23.28 30.31
N GLU A 383 -6.82 23.46 31.06
CA GLU A 383 -6.76 23.85 32.46
C GLU A 383 -5.98 22.84 33.31
N GLU A 384 -6.26 21.56 33.16
CA GLU A 384 -5.56 20.46 33.86
C GLU A 384 -4.06 20.41 33.47
N MET A 385 -3.77 20.53 32.20
CA MET A 385 -2.38 20.53 31.69
C MET A 385 -1.59 21.67 32.29
N VAL A 386 -2.14 22.91 32.32
CA VAL A 386 -1.47 24.09 32.87
C VAL A 386 -1.33 23.96 34.38
N PHE A 387 -2.32 23.42 35.09
CA PHE A 387 -2.25 23.13 36.51
C PHE A 387 -1.08 22.20 36.84
N HIS A 388 -0.97 21.09 36.15
CA HIS A 388 0.13 20.13 36.34
C HIS A 388 1.49 20.74 36.03
N GLN A 389 1.60 21.58 34.98
CA GLN A 389 2.83 22.28 34.67
C GLN A 389 3.20 23.28 35.78
N ALA A 390 2.23 24.01 36.31
CA ALA A 390 2.45 24.93 37.44
C ALA A 390 2.92 24.20 38.71
N MET A 391 2.26 23.07 39.03
CA MET A 391 2.65 22.24 40.18
C MET A 391 4.07 21.67 40.04
N ALA A 392 4.43 21.22 38.85
CA ALA A 392 5.78 20.70 38.57
C ALA A 392 6.87 21.77 38.59
N ALA A 393 6.52 23.03 38.36
CA ALA A 393 7.47 24.14 38.43
C ALA A 393 7.71 24.65 39.85
N ILE A 394 6.84 24.32 40.82
CA ILE A 394 6.90 24.75 42.22
C ILE A 394 7.55 23.70 43.13
N LEU A 395 7.48 22.43 42.73
CA LEU A 395 8.16 21.29 43.38
C LEU A 395 9.61 21.19 42.93
#